data_cf66c68e176aa4af6f8fff6759287375
#
_entry.id   cf66c68e176aa4af6f8fff6759287375
#
_cell.length_a   1.000
_cell.length_b   1.000
_cell.length_c   1.000
_cell.angle_alpha   90.00
_cell.angle_beta   90.00
_cell.angle_gamma   90.00
#
_symmetry.space_group_name_H-M   'P 1'
#
loop_
_entity.id
_entity.type
_entity.pdbx_description
1 polymer ?
#
loop_
_entity_poly.entity_id
_entity_poly.type
_entity_poly.pdbx_seq_one_letter_code
_entity_poly.pdbx_strand_id
1 'polypeptide(L)'
;RARFVAREIKRDKQTDLFAATPPLEAKKILFSLATTEGIGYCRHDRLNGMKIDFIDVKRAYFHAKCKRDVYVRLPKEDDETGMCAKLNMSMYGTRDAAQNWEEAYTEFMTDIGFDRGKASPCIFWHRDRNIRAVIHGDDFTILGLGKDLDWFREQIQTRFRSKIQSKTGTGKTR
;
A
#
# COMPACT_ATOMS: atom_id res chain seq x y z
N ARG A 1 0.79 -9.20 21.64
CA ARG A 1 -0.16 -9.35 20.51
C ARG A 1 0.21 -10.62 19.75
N ALA A 2 -0.69 -11.59 19.67
CA ALA A 2 -0.55 -12.74 18.79
C ALA A 2 -1.03 -12.37 17.38
N ARG A 3 -0.33 -12.89 16.35
CA ARG A 3 -0.80 -12.84 14.95
C ARG A 3 -1.03 -14.26 14.48
N PHE A 4 -2.22 -14.50 13.95
CA PHE A 4 -2.51 -15.74 13.24
C PHE A 4 -1.92 -15.61 11.82
N VAL A 5 -1.04 -16.54 11.45
CA VAL A 5 -0.35 -16.56 10.16
C VAL A 5 -0.34 -17.99 9.62
N ALA A 6 -0.48 -18.16 8.32
CA ALA A 6 -0.28 -19.45 7.67
C ALA A 6 1.23 -19.79 7.65
N ARG A 7 1.55 -21.07 7.58
CA ARG A 7 2.90 -21.56 7.34
C ARG A 7 2.90 -22.40 6.07
N GLU A 8 3.17 -21.79 4.94
CA GLU A 8 3.30 -22.50 3.69
C GLU A 8 4.76 -22.91 3.46
N ILE A 9 4.99 -24.24 3.34
CA ILE A 9 6.32 -24.79 3.11
C ILE A 9 6.57 -24.84 1.61
N LYS A 10 7.71 -24.27 1.16
CA LYS A 10 8.14 -24.33 -0.23
C LYS A 10 8.46 -25.78 -0.62
N ARG A 11 7.64 -26.38 -1.50
CA ARG A 11 7.83 -27.75 -2.02
C ARG A 11 8.32 -27.77 -3.46
N ASP A 12 8.19 -26.68 -4.19
CA ASP A 12 8.51 -26.52 -5.60
C ASP A 12 9.14 -25.16 -5.90
N LYS A 13 9.80 -25.05 -7.05
CA LYS A 13 10.32 -23.80 -7.57
C LYS A 13 9.22 -23.07 -8.37
N GLN A 14 8.22 -22.50 -7.70
CA GLN A 14 7.38 -21.51 -8.35
C GLN A 14 8.20 -20.23 -8.51
N THR A 15 8.56 -19.90 -9.75
CA THR A 15 9.41 -18.77 -10.11
C THR A 15 8.65 -17.44 -10.18
N ASP A 16 7.32 -17.48 -10.24
CA ASP A 16 6.48 -16.33 -10.61
C ASP A 16 5.86 -15.59 -9.41
N LEU A 17 6.27 -15.94 -8.19
CA LEU A 17 5.78 -15.30 -6.96
C LEU A 17 6.68 -14.13 -6.59
N PHE A 18 6.49 -13.01 -7.26
CA PHE A 18 7.22 -11.77 -7.02
C PHE A 18 6.25 -10.66 -6.63
N ALA A 19 6.55 -9.96 -5.57
CA ALA A 19 5.95 -8.69 -5.22
C ALA A 19 7.02 -7.61 -5.29
N ALA A 20 6.76 -6.56 -6.04
CA ALA A 20 7.74 -5.51 -6.25
C ALA A 20 7.97 -4.71 -4.97
N THR A 21 9.22 -4.32 -4.75
CA THR A 21 9.62 -3.38 -3.71
C THR A 21 10.15 -2.10 -4.35
N PRO A 22 9.74 -0.91 -3.86
CA PRO A 22 10.23 0.33 -4.42
C PRO A 22 11.71 0.52 -4.07
N PRO A 23 12.51 1.11 -4.99
CA PRO A 23 13.86 1.54 -4.64
C PRO A 23 13.79 2.63 -3.54
N LEU A 24 14.78 2.64 -2.65
CA LEU A 24 14.86 3.63 -1.55
C LEU A 24 14.84 5.07 -2.07
N GLU A 25 15.44 5.29 -3.23
CA GLU A 25 15.52 6.57 -3.94
C GLU A 25 14.14 7.12 -4.28
N ALA A 26 13.14 6.26 -4.54
CA ALA A 26 11.78 6.70 -4.85
C ALA A 26 11.16 7.52 -3.70
N LYS A 27 11.32 7.07 -2.45
CA LYS A 27 10.86 7.84 -1.29
C LYS A 27 11.68 9.12 -1.10
N LYS A 28 13.01 9.07 -1.27
CA LYS A 28 13.89 10.26 -1.20
C LYS A 28 13.48 11.32 -2.22
N ILE A 29 13.10 10.92 -3.45
CA ILE A 29 12.61 11.84 -4.47
C ILE A 29 11.33 12.53 -4.01
N LEU A 30 10.37 11.84 -3.39
CA LEU A 30 9.17 12.48 -2.85
C LEU A 30 9.51 13.57 -1.83
N PHE A 31 10.45 13.29 -0.91
CA PHE A 31 10.90 14.28 0.07
C PHE A 31 11.60 15.47 -0.60
N SER A 32 12.48 15.20 -1.58
CA SER A 32 13.16 16.25 -2.35
C SER A 32 12.16 17.13 -3.07
N LEU A 33 11.18 16.55 -3.77
CA LEU A 33 10.14 17.33 -4.47
C LEU A 33 9.31 18.19 -3.51
N ALA A 34 8.95 17.67 -2.34
CA ALA A 34 8.18 18.41 -1.32
C ALA A 34 8.94 19.63 -0.80
N THR A 35 10.27 19.56 -0.74
CA THR A 35 11.14 20.62 -0.19
C THR A 35 11.77 21.52 -1.25
N THR A 36 11.49 21.29 -2.54
CA THR A 36 12.02 22.10 -3.65
C THR A 36 11.11 23.29 -3.93
N GLU A 37 11.69 24.49 -3.89
CA GLU A 37 11.00 25.73 -4.27
C GLU A 37 10.59 25.71 -5.76
N GLY A 38 9.40 26.16 -6.06
CA GLY A 38 8.83 26.15 -7.41
C GLY A 38 8.21 24.78 -7.81
N ILE A 39 8.42 23.72 -7.03
CA ILE A 39 7.82 22.40 -7.23
C ILE A 39 6.92 22.02 -6.05
N GLY A 40 7.51 21.86 -4.89
CA GLY A 40 6.81 21.46 -3.68
C GLY A 40 6.16 22.62 -2.95
N TYR A 41 6.73 23.81 -3.03
CA TYR A 41 6.19 25.01 -2.40
C TYR A 41 6.58 26.28 -3.17
N CYS A 42 5.79 27.34 -2.97
CA CYS A 42 6.15 28.69 -3.35
C CYS A 42 6.69 29.44 -2.12
N ARG A 43 7.77 30.23 -2.29
CA ARG A 43 8.43 30.98 -1.20
C ARG A 43 7.48 31.88 -0.44
N HIS A 44 6.53 32.49 -1.15
CA HIS A 44 5.55 33.41 -0.57
C HIS A 44 4.31 32.72 0.00
N ASP A 45 4.14 31.39 -0.27
CA ASP A 45 2.99 30.60 0.18
C ASP A 45 3.39 29.19 0.55
N ARG A 46 4.26 29.06 1.57
CA ARG A 46 4.74 27.76 2.05
C ARG A 46 3.65 26.90 2.68
N LEU A 47 2.61 27.51 3.25
CA LEU A 47 1.55 26.80 3.94
C LEU A 47 0.69 25.95 2.99
N ASN A 48 0.52 26.43 1.75
CA ASN A 48 -0.22 25.75 0.70
C ASN A 48 0.65 24.85 -0.20
N GLY A 49 1.90 24.62 0.19
CA GLY A 49 2.79 23.70 -0.50
C GLY A 49 2.34 22.24 -0.41
N MET A 50 3.02 21.38 -1.19
CA MET A 50 2.83 19.93 -1.14
C MET A 50 3.16 19.39 0.25
N LYS A 51 2.43 18.36 0.63
CA LYS A 51 2.59 17.64 1.90
C LYS A 51 2.78 16.17 1.62
N ILE A 52 3.37 15.47 2.58
CA ILE A 52 3.55 14.03 2.50
C ILE A 52 2.66 13.38 3.55
N ASP A 53 1.89 12.40 3.10
CA ASP A 53 1.13 11.52 3.96
C ASP A 53 1.78 10.14 4.03
N PHE A 54 1.72 9.54 5.21
CA PHE A 54 2.06 8.16 5.46
C PHE A 54 0.79 7.42 5.88
N ILE A 55 0.38 6.47 5.08
CA ILE A 55 -0.85 5.71 5.28
C ILE A 55 -0.49 4.24 5.39
N ASP A 56 -0.87 3.61 6.50
CA ASP A 56 -0.72 2.19 6.77
C ASP A 56 -2.06 1.47 6.52
N VAL A 57 -2.08 0.48 5.65
CA VAL A 57 -3.26 -0.35 5.40
C VAL A 57 -3.26 -1.52 6.37
N LYS A 58 -4.21 -1.48 7.31
CA LYS A 58 -4.33 -2.54 8.30
C LYS A 58 -4.70 -3.88 7.66
N ARG A 59 -3.91 -4.91 7.96
CA ARG A 59 -4.16 -6.28 7.49
C ARG A 59 -4.24 -6.34 5.95
N ALA A 60 -3.30 -5.69 5.26
CA ALA A 60 -3.28 -5.51 3.81
C ALA A 60 -3.64 -6.78 3.02
N TYR A 61 -3.03 -7.91 3.32
CA TYR A 61 -3.27 -9.16 2.59
C TYR A 61 -4.71 -9.67 2.68
N PHE A 62 -5.41 -9.40 3.78
CA PHE A 62 -6.82 -9.78 3.90
C PHE A 62 -7.79 -8.94 3.06
N HIS A 63 -7.30 -7.91 2.36
CA HIS A 63 -8.08 -7.16 1.38
C HIS A 63 -7.93 -7.71 -0.05
N ALA A 64 -7.00 -8.64 -0.28
CA ALA A 64 -6.75 -9.28 -1.56
C ALA A 64 -7.38 -10.66 -1.62
N LYS A 65 -8.05 -11.01 -2.73
CA LYS A 65 -8.61 -12.35 -2.96
C LYS A 65 -7.49 -13.38 -3.08
N CYS A 66 -7.71 -14.55 -2.51
CA CYS A 66 -6.84 -15.71 -2.76
C CYS A 66 -7.12 -16.23 -4.18
N LYS A 67 -6.09 -16.27 -5.05
CA LYS A 67 -6.26 -16.65 -6.46
C LYS A 67 -6.15 -18.16 -6.71
N ARG A 68 -5.54 -18.86 -5.80
CA ARG A 68 -5.41 -20.32 -5.86
C ARG A 68 -6.14 -20.97 -4.70
N ASP A 69 -6.42 -22.25 -4.83
CA ASP A 69 -7.03 -23.04 -3.75
C ASP A 69 -5.98 -23.32 -2.67
N VAL A 70 -6.05 -22.58 -1.59
CA VAL A 70 -5.20 -22.74 -0.41
C VAL A 70 -6.06 -23.23 0.74
N TYR A 71 -5.66 -24.37 1.31
CA TYR A 71 -6.29 -24.95 2.48
C TYR A 71 -5.33 -24.85 3.66
N VAL A 72 -5.83 -24.42 4.80
CA VAL A 72 -5.06 -24.28 6.04
C VAL A 72 -5.64 -25.16 7.12
N ARG A 73 -4.76 -25.72 7.95
CA ARG A 73 -5.18 -26.42 9.15
C ARG A 73 -5.78 -25.43 10.13
N LEU A 74 -6.90 -25.80 10.72
CA LEU A 74 -7.54 -24.97 11.75
C LEU A 74 -6.70 -24.93 13.03
N PRO A 75 -6.82 -23.83 13.82
CA PRO A 75 -6.30 -23.79 15.19
C PRO A 75 -6.90 -24.92 16.04
N LYS A 76 -6.20 -25.30 17.09
CA LYS A 76 -6.66 -26.41 17.95
C LYS A 76 -8.04 -26.17 18.55
N GLU A 77 -8.40 -24.94 18.77
CA GLU A 77 -9.67 -24.50 19.35
C GLU A 77 -10.84 -24.73 18.39
N ASP A 78 -10.58 -24.70 17.07
CA ASP A 78 -11.55 -24.84 15.99
C ASP A 78 -11.31 -26.12 15.16
N ASP A 79 -10.38 -27.01 15.61
CA ASP A 79 -9.95 -28.20 14.86
C ASP A 79 -10.97 -29.32 15.04
N GLU A 80 -11.89 -29.45 14.08
CA GLU A 80 -12.73 -30.63 13.94
C GLU A 80 -11.99 -31.70 13.15
N THR A 81 -12.04 -32.97 13.62
CA THR A 81 -11.31 -34.08 13.02
C THR A 81 -11.61 -34.23 11.52
N GLY A 82 -10.58 -34.11 10.70
CA GLY A 82 -10.66 -34.22 9.25
C GLY A 82 -11.08 -32.94 8.50
N MET A 83 -11.24 -31.82 9.19
CA MET A 83 -11.61 -30.54 8.58
C MET A 83 -10.37 -29.66 8.29
N CYS A 84 -10.49 -28.83 7.27
CA CYS A 84 -9.55 -27.75 6.95
C CYS A 84 -10.34 -26.52 6.45
N ALA A 85 -9.74 -25.35 6.59
CA ALA A 85 -10.34 -24.12 6.08
C ALA A 85 -9.78 -23.77 4.71
N LYS A 86 -10.66 -23.47 3.74
CA LYS A 86 -10.28 -22.88 2.45
C LYS A 86 -10.14 -21.36 2.61
N LEU A 87 -9.03 -20.79 2.16
CA LEU A 87 -8.81 -19.34 2.18
C LEU A 87 -9.56 -18.66 1.02
N ASN A 88 -10.48 -17.76 1.34
CA ASN A 88 -11.14 -16.87 0.37
C ASN A 88 -10.32 -15.62 0.11
N MET A 89 -9.58 -15.16 1.13
CA MET A 89 -8.72 -13.98 1.06
C MET A 89 -7.27 -14.39 1.32
N SER A 90 -6.34 -13.62 0.76
CA SER A 90 -4.91 -13.86 1.00
C SER A 90 -4.56 -13.70 2.47
N MET A 91 -3.63 -14.52 2.95
CA MET A 91 -3.25 -14.57 4.36
C MET A 91 -1.74 -14.43 4.51
N TYR A 92 -1.32 -13.73 5.58
CA TYR A 92 0.10 -13.67 5.94
C TYR A 92 0.68 -15.08 6.11
N GLY A 93 1.83 -15.31 5.46
CA GLY A 93 2.51 -16.60 5.46
C GLY A 93 2.15 -17.53 4.30
N THR A 94 1.21 -17.16 3.42
CA THR A 94 1.05 -17.80 2.11
C THR A 94 1.99 -17.15 1.09
N ARG A 95 2.47 -17.93 0.13
CA ARG A 95 3.55 -17.53 -0.79
C ARG A 95 3.13 -16.44 -1.77
N ASP A 96 1.88 -16.43 -2.19
CA ASP A 96 1.29 -15.52 -3.17
C ASP A 96 0.59 -14.30 -2.57
N ALA A 97 0.50 -14.21 -1.23
CA ALA A 97 -0.24 -13.12 -0.56
C ALA A 97 0.27 -11.72 -0.92
N ALA A 98 1.59 -11.56 -1.01
CA ALA A 98 2.18 -10.26 -1.36
C ALA A 98 1.88 -9.84 -2.81
N GLN A 99 1.90 -10.78 -3.75
CA GLN A 99 1.55 -10.55 -5.14
C GLN A 99 0.06 -10.24 -5.29
N ASN A 100 -0.81 -11.01 -4.66
CA ASN A 100 -2.26 -10.76 -4.68
C ASN A 100 -2.60 -9.37 -4.11
N TRP A 101 -1.89 -8.95 -3.05
CA TRP A 101 -2.03 -7.60 -2.50
C TRP A 101 -1.52 -6.53 -3.46
N GLU A 102 -0.37 -6.74 -4.11
CA GLU A 102 0.15 -5.83 -5.14
C GLU A 102 -0.87 -5.62 -6.27
N GLU A 103 -1.51 -6.66 -6.73
CA GLU A 103 -2.55 -6.55 -7.75
C GLU A 103 -3.78 -5.80 -7.23
N ALA A 104 -4.24 -6.09 -6.00
CA ALA A 104 -5.41 -5.45 -5.41
C ALA A 104 -5.22 -3.93 -5.23
N TYR A 105 -4.06 -3.48 -4.75
CA TYR A 105 -3.81 -2.04 -4.66
C TYR A 105 -3.52 -1.40 -6.02
N THR A 106 -2.94 -2.15 -6.96
CA THR A 106 -2.73 -1.64 -8.32
C THR A 106 -4.06 -1.39 -9.03
N GLU A 107 -4.99 -2.35 -8.95
CA GLU A 107 -6.35 -2.19 -9.47
C GLU A 107 -7.01 -0.94 -8.85
N PHE A 108 -7.02 -0.83 -7.53
CA PHE A 108 -7.56 0.34 -6.84
C PHE A 108 -6.92 1.65 -7.32
N MET A 109 -5.60 1.73 -7.38
CA MET A 109 -4.89 2.95 -7.80
C MET A 109 -5.22 3.34 -9.24
N THR A 110 -5.30 2.37 -10.16
CA THR A 110 -5.66 2.63 -11.56
C THR A 110 -7.13 3.04 -11.71
N ASP A 111 -8.04 2.43 -10.97
CA ASP A 111 -9.47 2.75 -10.98
C ASP A 111 -9.74 4.20 -10.55
N ILE A 112 -8.96 4.72 -9.60
CA ILE A 112 -9.06 6.12 -9.16
C ILE A 112 -8.20 7.10 -9.96
N GLY A 113 -7.61 6.67 -11.08
CA GLY A 113 -6.96 7.53 -12.07
C GLY A 113 -5.44 7.67 -11.95
N PHE A 114 -4.76 6.80 -11.22
CA PHE A 114 -3.30 6.80 -11.19
C PHE A 114 -2.70 5.99 -12.35
N ASP A 115 -1.68 6.55 -12.97
CA ASP A 115 -0.78 5.83 -13.87
C ASP A 115 0.26 5.04 -13.06
N ARG A 116 0.44 3.77 -13.36
CA ARG A 116 1.50 2.93 -12.76
C ARG A 116 2.84 3.14 -13.47
N GLY A 117 3.91 3.25 -12.70
CA GLY A 117 5.28 3.40 -13.23
C GLY A 117 5.73 2.14 -14.01
N LYS A 118 6.30 2.35 -15.21
CA LYS A 118 6.80 1.26 -16.05
C LYS A 118 8.10 0.66 -15.51
N ALA A 119 9.03 1.51 -15.06
CA ALA A 119 10.32 1.07 -14.54
C ALA A 119 10.24 0.56 -13.09
N SER A 120 9.28 1.05 -12.30
CA SER A 120 9.03 0.60 -10.94
C SER A 120 7.52 0.51 -10.70
N PRO A 121 6.98 -0.71 -10.59
CA PRO A 121 5.55 -0.92 -10.45
C PRO A 121 4.96 -0.50 -9.10
N CYS A 122 5.81 -0.09 -8.14
CA CYS A 122 5.41 0.45 -6.84
C CYS A 122 5.23 1.98 -6.84
N ILE A 123 5.47 2.64 -7.97
CA ILE A 123 5.38 4.10 -8.11
C ILE A 123 4.14 4.42 -8.95
N PHE A 124 3.35 5.38 -8.47
CA PHE A 124 2.11 5.81 -9.12
C PHE A 124 2.05 7.33 -9.24
N TRP A 125 1.41 7.82 -10.28
CA TRP A 125 1.22 9.24 -10.52
C TRP A 125 -0.19 9.54 -11.02
N HIS A 126 -0.89 10.41 -10.31
CA HIS A 126 -2.17 10.95 -10.75
C HIS A 126 -1.92 12.33 -11.37
N ARG A 127 -2.03 12.42 -12.70
CA ARG A 127 -1.67 13.62 -13.47
C ARG A 127 -2.49 14.82 -13.09
N ASP A 128 -3.80 14.71 -13.13
CA ASP A 128 -4.72 15.84 -12.96
C ASP A 128 -4.66 16.43 -11.54
N ARG A 129 -4.41 15.58 -10.54
CA ARG A 129 -4.26 16.00 -9.13
C ARG A 129 -2.82 16.25 -8.71
N ASN A 130 -1.87 15.97 -9.59
CA ASN A 130 -0.43 16.07 -9.29
C ASN A 130 -0.02 15.30 -8.02
N ILE A 131 -0.66 14.14 -7.76
CA ILE A 131 -0.33 13.27 -6.63
C ILE A 131 0.70 12.23 -7.08
N ARG A 132 1.73 12.04 -6.29
CA ARG A 132 2.73 10.98 -6.47
C ARG A 132 2.69 10.03 -5.29
N ALA A 133 2.72 8.73 -5.58
CA ALA A 133 2.66 7.69 -4.57
C ALA A 133 3.79 6.70 -4.73
N VAL A 134 4.37 6.29 -3.61
CA VAL A 134 5.30 5.16 -3.51
C VAL A 134 4.73 4.19 -2.50
N ILE A 135 4.48 2.95 -2.93
CA ILE A 135 3.86 1.90 -2.12
C ILE A 135 4.91 0.84 -1.78
N HIS A 136 5.01 0.48 -0.51
CA HIS A 136 5.91 -0.56 -0.02
C HIS A 136 5.16 -1.48 0.96
N GLY A 137 4.71 -2.62 0.47
CA GLY A 137 3.88 -3.52 1.27
C GLY A 137 2.54 -2.87 1.63
N ASP A 138 2.30 -2.69 2.92
CA ASP A 138 1.12 -2.03 3.51
C ASP A 138 1.28 -0.51 3.68
N ASP A 139 2.49 0.03 3.45
CA ASP A 139 2.81 1.44 3.61
C ASP A 139 2.67 2.23 2.29
N PHE A 140 1.81 3.24 2.29
CA PHE A 140 1.65 4.22 1.21
C PHE A 140 2.30 5.54 1.61
N THR A 141 3.28 6.00 0.83
CA THR A 141 3.88 7.33 0.96
C THR A 141 3.37 8.19 -0.18
N ILE A 142 2.58 9.22 0.12
CA ILE A 142 1.83 10.01 -0.86
C ILE A 142 2.26 11.48 -0.77
N LEU A 143 2.65 12.07 -1.90
CA LEU A 143 2.98 13.48 -2.05
C LEU A 143 1.91 14.19 -2.87
N GLY A 144 1.36 15.29 -2.38
CA GLY A 144 0.37 16.10 -3.08
C GLY A 144 -0.01 17.37 -2.32
N LEU A 145 -0.89 18.17 -2.89
CA LEU A 145 -1.50 19.31 -2.20
C LEU A 145 -2.50 18.83 -1.15
N GLY A 146 -2.72 19.61 -0.10
CA GLY A 146 -3.56 19.22 1.03
C GLY A 146 -4.96 18.73 0.62
N LYS A 147 -5.65 19.48 -0.26
CA LYS A 147 -6.98 19.11 -0.78
C LYS A 147 -6.99 17.76 -1.54
N ASP A 148 -5.93 17.50 -2.29
CA ASP A 148 -5.81 16.28 -3.09
C ASP A 148 -5.42 15.07 -2.23
N LEU A 149 -4.66 15.30 -1.15
CA LEU A 149 -4.40 14.29 -0.13
C LEU A 149 -5.67 13.95 0.68
N ASP A 150 -6.52 14.94 1.00
CA ASP A 150 -7.81 14.70 1.65
C ASP A 150 -8.70 13.82 0.76
N TRP A 151 -8.81 14.14 -0.54
CA TRP A 151 -9.49 13.29 -1.51
C TRP A 151 -8.93 11.87 -1.54
N PHE A 152 -7.59 11.70 -1.60
CA PHE A 152 -6.99 10.36 -1.62
C PHE A 152 -7.29 9.57 -0.34
N ARG A 153 -7.31 10.22 0.83
CA ARG A 153 -7.68 9.59 2.11
C ARG A 153 -9.13 9.06 2.08
N GLU A 154 -10.04 9.81 1.51
CA GLU A 154 -11.42 9.38 1.32
C GLU A 154 -11.47 8.15 0.40
N GLN A 155 -10.80 8.18 -0.75
CA GLN A 155 -10.78 7.06 -1.69
C GLN A 155 -10.20 5.79 -1.05
N ILE A 156 -9.05 5.85 -0.40
CA ILE A 156 -8.43 4.66 0.18
C ILE A 156 -9.25 4.06 1.33
N GLN A 157 -9.98 4.89 2.10
CA GLN A 157 -10.83 4.43 3.19
C GLN A 157 -12.10 3.73 2.71
N THR A 158 -12.60 4.01 1.50
CA THR A 158 -13.74 3.29 0.92
C THR A 158 -13.37 1.85 0.55
N ARG A 159 -12.12 1.60 0.19
CA ARG A 159 -11.65 0.29 -0.29
C ARG A 159 -10.91 -0.52 0.77
N PHE A 160 -10.09 0.13 1.60
CA PHE A 160 -9.21 -0.53 2.56
C PHE A 160 -9.33 0.05 3.96
N ARG A 161 -9.20 -0.80 4.99
CA ARG A 161 -9.02 -0.33 6.36
C ARG A 161 -7.63 0.29 6.51
N SER A 162 -7.55 1.61 6.50
CA SER A 162 -6.29 2.34 6.59
C SER A 162 -6.18 3.18 7.86
N LYS A 163 -4.93 3.49 8.26
CA LYS A 163 -4.60 4.42 9.33
C LYS A 163 -3.62 5.45 8.80
N ILE A 164 -3.96 6.72 8.90
CA ILE A 164 -3.07 7.82 8.59
C ILE A 164 -2.10 7.96 9.78
N GLN A 165 -0.80 7.76 9.54
CA GLN A 165 0.22 7.77 10.61
C GLN A 165 0.71 9.17 10.92
N SER A 166 0.91 10.03 9.91
CA SER A 166 1.32 11.42 10.10
C SER A 166 1.09 12.28 8.85
N LYS A 167 0.88 13.58 9.08
CA LYS A 167 1.00 14.64 8.07
C LYS A 167 2.31 15.35 8.33
N THR A 168 3.28 15.29 7.42
CA THR A 168 4.44 16.16 7.45
C THR A 168 4.21 17.34 6.51
N GLY A 169 3.97 18.50 7.08
CA GLY A 169 3.93 19.78 6.34
C GLY A 169 4.80 20.79 7.06
N THR A 170 5.31 21.79 6.35
CA THR A 170 6.14 22.89 6.85
C THR A 170 5.37 23.84 7.78
N GLY A 171 4.84 23.32 8.87
CA GLY A 171 4.11 24.10 9.86
C GLY A 171 4.09 23.33 11.18
N LYS A 172 5.17 23.40 11.97
CA LYS A 172 5.05 23.23 13.41
C LYS A 172 4.38 24.47 13.94
N THR A 173 3.10 24.44 14.21
CA THR A 173 2.53 25.28 15.24
C THR A 173 3.11 24.77 16.57
N ARG A 174 3.87 25.65 17.23
CA ARG A 174 4.25 25.51 18.63
C ARG A 174 3.00 25.48 19.51
#